data_d6a5b77111e7b35ca9bb91343b92dfa6
#
_entry.id   d6a5b77111e7b35ca9bb91343b92dfa6
#
_cell.length_a   1.000
_cell.length_b   1.000
_cell.length_c   1.000
_cell.angle_alpha   90.00
_cell.angle_beta   90.00
_cell.angle_gamma   90.00
#
_symmetry.space_group_name_H-M   'P 1'
#
loop_
_entity.id
_entity.type
_entity.pdbx_description
1 polymer ?
#
loop_
_entity_poly.entity_id
_entity_poly.type
_entity_poly.pdbx_seq_one_letter_code
_entity_poly.pdbx_strand_id
1 'polypeptide(L)'
;MKPTESATDRDVTGTPDMSPAEGRNRWPRGRWGRRLLAGVTGIWAVIVVLAVAVVVSPTLPNHMTWVLSVLVTSFSLYLVIPALIGVVLALLVRRMRWRRTTAGVALISVLALAGAVVPWVSAAQVAAANQVPLSLSAYFGSGPATKPPTATEVYATVDDQPLRLDVRKPDKPAPGAPALVFVHGGSWMHGGRNQAPEQIQWFVDRGYTVFDIEYRLSPSPLWIKQTSDVKCAIGWVAQHADRYAIDPNNITVAGLSAGANLSLLAAYTVGTGKFPPSCQVAEHPVRAVISFYGPTDTGRLMVDSGMPSVAGPTESAVFGGAPAATPQAYLATSPLTYVRPGLPPTLQLQGASDHVVPHGQATALDERLTAVGVPHHTVLLPYAEHAYNLHLGSWPGQISNGVLDQFLTAHTR
;
A
#
# COMPACT_ATOMS: atom_id res chain seq x y z
N MET A 1 -57.86 -92.01 22.11
CA MET A 1 -56.84 -92.88 22.74
C MET A 1 -55.45 -92.32 22.48
N LYS A 2 -54.82 -91.80 23.52
CA LYS A 2 -53.40 -91.70 23.66
C LYS A 2 -52.77 -93.11 23.65
N PRO A 3 -51.45 -93.28 23.35
CA PRO A 3 -50.31 -92.67 24.05
C PRO A 3 -49.13 -92.34 23.09
N THR A 4 -48.24 -91.41 23.48
CA THR A 4 -47.02 -91.40 24.29
C THR A 4 -45.68 -91.50 23.51
N GLU A 5 -44.83 -90.52 23.78
CA GLU A 5 -43.39 -90.58 24.03
C GLU A 5 -42.41 -90.97 22.89
N SER A 6 -41.33 -90.22 22.63
CA SER A 6 -40.12 -90.20 23.48
C SER A 6 -39.12 -89.15 22.99
N ALA A 7 -38.36 -88.62 23.96
CA ALA A 7 -37.32 -87.62 23.92
C ALA A 7 -36.00 -88.07 23.36
N THR A 8 -35.10 -87.09 23.32
CA THR A 8 -33.57 -87.08 23.23
C THR A 8 -33.07 -87.11 21.82
N ASP A 9 -32.26 -86.12 21.36
CA ASP A 9 -30.91 -85.97 21.85
C ASP A 9 -30.36 -84.57 21.51
N ARG A 10 -29.47 -84.02 22.36
CA ARG A 10 -28.76 -82.81 22.21
C ARG A 10 -27.52 -83.08 21.36
N ASP A 11 -27.22 -82.21 20.43
CA ASP A 11 -25.86 -82.05 20.06
C ASP A 11 -25.49 -80.56 19.96
N VAL A 12 -24.53 -80.15 20.80
CA VAL A 12 -23.99 -78.80 21.00
C VAL A 12 -22.65 -78.75 20.32
N THR A 13 -22.57 -78.14 19.19
CA THR A 13 -21.27 -77.55 18.70
C THR A 13 -21.56 -76.37 17.83
N GLY A 14 -21.81 -75.24 18.49
CA GLY A 14 -21.77 -73.90 17.86
C GLY A 14 -20.40 -73.27 17.99
N THR A 15 -19.63 -73.24 16.93
CA THR A 15 -18.43 -72.41 16.81
C THR A 15 -18.89 -70.96 16.58
N PRO A 16 -18.34 -69.97 17.30
CA PRO A 16 -18.70 -68.57 17.04
C PRO A 16 -18.01 -68.11 15.74
N ASP A 17 -18.81 -67.66 14.81
CA ASP A 17 -18.40 -66.98 13.58
C ASP A 17 -17.76 -65.63 13.96
N MET A 18 -16.44 -65.61 14.00
CA MET A 18 -15.60 -64.39 14.17
C MET A 18 -15.37 -63.74 12.79
N SER A 19 -16.43 -63.22 12.17
CA SER A 19 -16.23 -62.31 11.06
C SER A 19 -15.68 -60.97 11.60
N PRO A 20 -14.59 -60.42 10.98
CA PRO A 20 -14.07 -59.11 11.43
C PRO A 20 -15.10 -58.04 11.22
N ALA A 21 -15.49 -57.35 12.30
CA ALA A 21 -16.28 -56.14 12.22
C ALA A 21 -15.52 -55.13 11.36
N GLU A 22 -15.89 -54.95 10.10
CA GLU A 22 -15.48 -53.81 9.28
C GLU A 22 -15.81 -52.52 10.01
N GLY A 23 -14.84 -51.95 10.66
CA GLY A 23 -14.87 -50.64 11.25
C GLY A 23 -15.06 -49.60 10.17
N ARG A 24 -16.28 -49.46 9.63
CA ARG A 24 -16.65 -48.30 8.83
C ARG A 24 -16.60 -47.09 9.75
N ASN A 25 -15.59 -46.26 9.63
CA ASN A 25 -15.54 -44.90 10.19
C ASN A 25 -16.83 -44.16 9.78
N ARG A 26 -17.89 -44.27 10.59
CA ARG A 26 -19.13 -43.54 10.42
C ARG A 26 -18.95 -42.16 11.02
N TRP A 27 -18.57 -41.20 10.20
CA TRP A 27 -18.70 -39.77 10.55
C TRP A 27 -20.16 -39.52 11.05
N PRO A 28 -20.34 -38.64 12.04
CA PRO A 28 -21.65 -38.42 12.65
C PRO A 28 -22.66 -38.01 11.59
N ARG A 29 -23.54 -38.96 11.23
CA ARG A 29 -24.70 -38.76 10.31
C ARG A 29 -25.81 -37.94 10.94
N GLY A 30 -25.55 -37.22 12.06
CA GLY A 30 -26.52 -36.42 12.77
C GLY A 30 -26.87 -35.13 12.03
N ARG A 31 -28.11 -34.67 12.18
CA ARG A 31 -28.64 -33.40 11.65
C ARG A 31 -27.73 -32.20 12.04
N TRP A 32 -27.05 -32.27 13.18
CA TRP A 32 -26.12 -31.28 13.71
C TRP A 32 -24.83 -31.15 12.88
N GLY A 33 -24.20 -32.25 12.50
CA GLY A 33 -22.97 -32.20 11.67
C GLY A 33 -23.21 -31.59 10.29
N ARG A 34 -24.39 -31.85 9.71
CA ARG A 34 -24.79 -31.24 8.42
C ARG A 34 -25.05 -29.73 8.56
N ARG A 35 -25.67 -29.29 9.65
CA ARG A 35 -25.92 -27.86 9.93
C ARG A 35 -24.59 -27.13 10.18
N LEU A 36 -23.70 -27.73 10.95
CA LEU A 36 -22.37 -27.16 11.21
C LEU A 36 -21.58 -26.99 9.91
N LEU A 37 -21.50 -28.04 9.07
CA LEU A 37 -20.79 -27.95 7.79
C LEU A 37 -21.41 -26.89 6.86
N ALA A 38 -22.73 -26.78 6.81
CA ALA A 38 -23.39 -25.73 6.02
C ALA A 38 -23.06 -24.34 6.55
N GLY A 39 -23.04 -24.13 7.88
CA GLY A 39 -22.66 -22.88 8.51
C GLY A 39 -21.20 -22.49 8.22
N VAL A 40 -20.27 -23.41 8.42
CA VAL A 40 -18.83 -23.19 8.13
C VAL A 40 -18.61 -22.85 6.65
N THR A 41 -19.26 -23.61 5.75
CA THR A 41 -19.15 -23.37 4.31
C THR A 41 -19.73 -22.00 3.92
N GLY A 42 -20.85 -21.61 4.53
CA GLY A 42 -21.48 -20.31 4.30
C GLY A 42 -20.58 -19.15 4.76
N ILE A 43 -20.04 -19.23 5.98
CA ILE A 43 -19.12 -18.21 6.52
C ILE A 43 -17.86 -18.09 5.65
N TRP A 44 -17.24 -19.21 5.30
CA TRP A 44 -16.08 -19.23 4.40
C TRP A 44 -16.39 -18.56 3.05
N ALA A 45 -17.53 -18.90 2.44
CA ALA A 45 -17.95 -18.33 1.16
C ALA A 45 -18.12 -16.81 1.24
N VAL A 46 -18.76 -16.31 2.31
CA VAL A 46 -18.94 -14.86 2.52
C VAL A 46 -17.59 -14.17 2.65
N ILE A 47 -16.65 -14.69 3.44
CA ILE A 47 -15.32 -14.10 3.63
C ILE A 47 -14.59 -14.00 2.29
N VAL A 48 -14.56 -15.08 1.49
CA VAL A 48 -13.85 -15.07 0.19
C VAL A 48 -14.51 -14.11 -0.80
N VAL A 49 -15.85 -14.11 -0.87
CA VAL A 49 -16.58 -13.22 -1.78
C VAL A 49 -16.35 -11.76 -1.41
N LEU A 50 -16.35 -11.41 -0.12
CA LEU A 50 -16.04 -10.05 0.33
C LEU A 50 -14.60 -9.66 0.00
N ALA A 51 -13.64 -10.56 0.23
CA ALA A 51 -12.23 -10.30 -0.11
C ALA A 51 -12.02 -10.06 -1.62
N VAL A 52 -12.72 -10.78 -2.48
CA VAL A 52 -12.65 -10.54 -3.93
C VAL A 52 -13.41 -9.26 -4.31
N ALA A 53 -14.57 -9.01 -3.71
CA ALA A 53 -15.40 -7.85 -4.04
C ALA A 53 -14.68 -6.52 -3.80
N VAL A 54 -13.92 -6.38 -2.71
CA VAL A 54 -13.18 -5.13 -2.43
C VAL A 54 -12.05 -4.87 -3.41
N VAL A 55 -11.48 -5.93 -4.02
CA VAL A 55 -10.39 -5.80 -5.02
C VAL A 55 -10.92 -5.35 -6.37
N VAL A 56 -12.14 -5.77 -6.74
CA VAL A 56 -12.74 -5.48 -8.05
C VAL A 56 -13.74 -4.32 -8.03
N SER A 57 -14.05 -3.78 -6.86
CA SER A 57 -14.98 -2.66 -6.73
C SER A 57 -14.36 -1.38 -7.30
N PRO A 58 -15.05 -0.60 -8.12
CA PRO A 58 -14.54 0.68 -8.63
C PRO A 58 -14.54 1.78 -7.56
N THR A 59 -15.26 1.60 -6.46
CA THR A 59 -15.37 2.57 -5.35
C THR A 59 -15.40 1.87 -4.02
N LEU A 60 -14.79 2.48 -3.00
CA LEU A 60 -14.80 1.98 -1.63
C LEU A 60 -15.57 2.96 -0.73
N PRO A 61 -16.66 2.52 -0.08
CA PRO A 61 -17.58 3.43 0.60
C PRO A 61 -16.99 4.06 1.87
N ASN A 62 -16.00 3.42 2.49
CA ASN A 62 -15.45 3.88 3.78
C ASN A 62 -14.04 3.35 4.03
N HIS A 63 -13.41 3.87 5.07
CA HIS A 63 -12.05 3.52 5.48
C HIS A 63 -11.88 2.00 5.77
N MET A 64 -12.88 1.33 6.33
CA MET A 64 -12.77 -0.10 6.66
C MET A 64 -12.65 -0.97 5.38
N THR A 65 -13.44 -0.66 4.35
CA THR A 65 -13.36 -1.37 3.05
C THR A 65 -12.03 -1.08 2.35
N TRP A 66 -11.50 0.13 2.48
CA TRP A 66 -10.17 0.48 1.98
C TRP A 66 -9.06 -0.30 2.71
N VAL A 67 -9.06 -0.36 4.05
CA VAL A 67 -8.11 -1.18 4.81
C VAL A 67 -8.15 -2.64 4.37
N LEU A 68 -9.37 -3.19 4.19
CA LEU A 68 -9.52 -4.56 3.70
C LEU A 68 -8.93 -4.73 2.29
N SER A 69 -9.13 -3.77 1.38
CA SER A 69 -8.54 -3.78 0.04
C SER A 69 -7.01 -3.77 0.10
N VAL A 70 -6.41 -2.87 0.91
CA VAL A 70 -4.95 -2.82 1.13
C VAL A 70 -4.42 -4.16 1.64
N LEU A 71 -5.08 -4.77 2.64
CA LEU A 71 -4.65 -6.05 3.19
C LEU A 71 -4.73 -7.18 2.16
N VAL A 72 -5.86 -7.30 1.46
CA VAL A 72 -6.06 -8.36 0.46
C VAL A 72 -5.08 -8.24 -0.69
N THR A 73 -4.82 -7.03 -1.18
CA THR A 73 -3.90 -6.81 -2.31
C THR A 73 -2.44 -6.97 -1.91
N SER A 74 -2.03 -6.47 -0.73
CA SER A 74 -0.67 -6.61 -0.21
C SER A 74 -0.33 -8.07 0.13
N PHE A 75 -1.30 -8.84 0.62
CA PHE A 75 -1.14 -10.21 1.07
C PHE A 75 -1.88 -11.23 0.18
N SER A 76 -1.99 -10.96 -1.11
CA SER A 76 -2.80 -11.76 -2.06
C SER A 76 -2.45 -13.25 -2.09
N LEU A 77 -1.18 -13.64 -1.94
CA LEU A 77 -0.78 -15.06 -1.90
C LEU A 77 -1.40 -15.85 -0.74
N TYR A 78 -1.75 -15.18 0.37
CA TYR A 78 -2.44 -15.86 1.47
C TYR A 78 -3.84 -16.34 1.09
N LEU A 79 -4.42 -15.85 -0.04
CA LEU A 79 -5.68 -16.37 -0.58
C LEU A 79 -5.58 -17.82 -1.06
N VAL A 80 -4.38 -18.38 -1.21
CA VAL A 80 -4.18 -19.82 -1.41
C VAL A 80 -4.75 -20.63 -0.23
N ILE A 81 -4.67 -20.12 0.99
CA ILE A 81 -5.19 -20.80 2.19
C ILE A 81 -6.72 -21.01 2.10
N PRO A 82 -7.56 -19.97 1.92
CA PRO A 82 -8.98 -20.17 1.74
C PRO A 82 -9.32 -20.98 0.48
N ALA A 83 -8.52 -20.93 -0.58
CA ALA A 83 -8.71 -21.79 -1.75
C ALA A 83 -8.55 -23.27 -1.39
N LEU A 84 -7.50 -23.64 -0.65
CA LEU A 84 -7.30 -25.02 -0.16
C LEU A 84 -8.39 -25.47 0.82
N ILE A 85 -8.80 -24.59 1.75
CA ILE A 85 -9.95 -24.86 2.64
C ILE A 85 -11.20 -25.16 1.81
N GLY A 86 -11.45 -24.39 0.76
CA GLY A 86 -12.56 -24.58 -0.14
C GLY A 86 -12.52 -25.93 -0.86
N VAL A 87 -11.35 -26.40 -1.30
CA VAL A 87 -11.20 -27.75 -1.87
C VAL A 87 -11.63 -28.83 -0.85
N VAL A 88 -11.16 -28.70 0.40
CA VAL A 88 -11.54 -29.64 1.47
C VAL A 88 -13.06 -29.58 1.72
N LEU A 89 -13.63 -28.39 1.82
CA LEU A 89 -15.07 -28.22 1.97
C LEU A 89 -15.86 -28.82 0.80
N ALA A 90 -15.41 -28.61 -0.43
CA ALA A 90 -16.02 -29.19 -1.63
C ALA A 90 -16.03 -30.72 -1.57
N LEU A 91 -14.94 -31.35 -1.15
CA LEU A 91 -14.85 -32.80 -0.97
C LEU A 91 -15.80 -33.32 0.11
N LEU A 92 -15.90 -32.63 1.25
CA LEU A 92 -16.83 -32.98 2.34
C LEU A 92 -18.28 -32.85 1.92
N VAL A 93 -18.65 -31.74 1.26
CA VAL A 93 -20.01 -31.48 0.77
C VAL A 93 -20.39 -32.46 -0.34
N ARG A 94 -19.44 -32.84 -1.23
CA ARG A 94 -19.65 -33.87 -2.26
C ARG A 94 -20.00 -35.23 -1.65
N ARG A 95 -19.39 -35.62 -0.55
CA ARG A 95 -19.74 -36.88 0.18
C ARG A 95 -21.19 -36.87 0.67
N MET A 96 -21.77 -35.69 0.92
CA MET A 96 -23.20 -35.51 1.31
C MET A 96 -24.14 -35.49 0.11
N ARG A 97 -23.61 -35.62 -1.13
CA ARG A 97 -24.35 -35.54 -2.41
C ARG A 97 -25.04 -34.18 -2.68
N TRP A 98 -24.54 -33.09 -2.10
CA TRP A 98 -25.02 -31.72 -2.32
C TRP A 98 -24.37 -31.12 -3.56
N ARG A 99 -24.76 -31.58 -4.76
CA ARG A 99 -24.08 -31.23 -6.04
C ARG A 99 -24.00 -29.73 -6.28
N ARG A 100 -25.10 -28.98 -6.06
CA ARG A 100 -25.11 -27.50 -6.27
C ARG A 100 -24.17 -26.78 -5.31
N THR A 101 -24.17 -27.14 -4.03
CA THR A 101 -23.25 -26.59 -3.02
C THR A 101 -21.80 -26.93 -3.35
N THR A 102 -21.52 -28.15 -3.81
CA THR A 102 -20.17 -28.56 -4.24
C THR A 102 -19.68 -27.70 -5.40
N ALA A 103 -20.51 -27.44 -6.41
CA ALA A 103 -20.16 -26.59 -7.55
C ALA A 103 -19.90 -25.13 -7.12
N GLY A 104 -20.74 -24.58 -6.23
CA GLY A 104 -20.57 -23.25 -5.68
C GLY A 104 -19.27 -23.10 -4.89
N VAL A 105 -18.97 -24.04 -4.00
CA VAL A 105 -17.72 -24.04 -3.22
C VAL A 105 -16.49 -24.17 -4.13
N ALA A 106 -16.55 -25.03 -5.14
CA ALA A 106 -15.47 -25.18 -6.11
C ALA A 106 -15.22 -23.88 -6.89
N LEU A 107 -16.29 -23.21 -7.34
CA LEU A 107 -16.19 -21.91 -8.02
C LEU A 107 -15.53 -20.85 -7.13
N ILE A 108 -15.98 -20.70 -5.88
CA ILE A 108 -15.41 -19.75 -4.93
C ILE A 108 -13.94 -20.07 -4.62
N SER A 109 -13.57 -21.37 -4.56
CA SER A 109 -12.17 -21.78 -4.40
C SER A 109 -11.31 -21.37 -5.59
N VAL A 110 -11.82 -21.49 -6.81
CA VAL A 110 -11.16 -21.03 -8.03
C VAL A 110 -10.99 -19.51 -8.01
N LEU A 111 -12.01 -18.75 -7.58
CA LEU A 111 -11.90 -17.30 -7.44
C LEU A 111 -10.86 -16.89 -6.38
N ALA A 112 -10.79 -17.59 -5.26
CA ALA A 112 -9.75 -17.35 -4.25
C ALA A 112 -8.34 -17.62 -4.82
N LEU A 113 -8.19 -18.72 -5.57
CA LEU A 113 -6.91 -19.04 -6.21
C LEU A 113 -6.54 -18.02 -7.28
N ALA A 114 -7.51 -17.57 -8.09
CA ALA A 114 -7.29 -16.51 -9.07
C ALA A 114 -6.86 -15.21 -8.38
N GLY A 115 -7.51 -14.83 -7.26
CA GLY A 115 -7.14 -13.68 -6.45
C GLY A 115 -5.71 -13.75 -5.89
N ALA A 116 -5.16 -14.95 -5.70
CA ALA A 116 -3.77 -15.13 -5.31
C ALA A 116 -2.79 -15.06 -6.49
N VAL A 117 -3.11 -15.75 -7.59
CA VAL A 117 -2.19 -16.00 -8.71
C VAL A 117 -2.15 -14.81 -9.68
N VAL A 118 -3.29 -14.19 -9.99
CA VAL A 118 -3.35 -13.09 -10.98
C VAL A 118 -2.54 -11.87 -10.54
N PRO A 119 -2.64 -11.36 -9.29
CA PRO A 119 -1.78 -10.27 -8.83
C PRO A 119 -0.29 -10.63 -8.87
N TRP A 120 0.07 -11.85 -8.50
CA TRP A 120 1.46 -12.31 -8.58
C TRP A 120 2.00 -12.35 -10.01
N VAL A 121 1.26 -12.93 -10.95
CA VAL A 121 1.67 -12.99 -12.37
C VAL A 121 1.81 -11.59 -12.95
N SER A 122 0.84 -10.71 -12.68
CA SER A 122 0.88 -9.32 -13.15
C SER A 122 2.08 -8.56 -12.54
N ALA A 123 2.34 -8.76 -11.25
CA ALA A 123 3.51 -8.18 -10.59
C ALA A 123 4.82 -8.70 -11.19
N ALA A 124 4.90 -10.01 -11.49
CA ALA A 124 6.08 -10.60 -12.13
C ALA A 124 6.35 -10.02 -13.53
N GLN A 125 5.31 -9.70 -14.30
CA GLN A 125 5.46 -9.03 -15.60
C GLN A 125 6.03 -7.61 -15.45
N VAL A 126 5.49 -6.81 -14.52
CA VAL A 126 6.00 -5.44 -14.26
C VAL A 126 7.41 -5.49 -13.67
N ALA A 127 7.69 -6.42 -12.77
CA ALA A 127 9.02 -6.62 -12.21
C ALA A 127 10.04 -6.98 -13.31
N ALA A 128 9.69 -7.89 -14.22
CA ALA A 128 10.54 -8.26 -15.34
C ALA A 128 10.80 -7.08 -16.30
N ALA A 129 9.77 -6.30 -16.61
CA ALA A 129 9.89 -5.11 -17.45
C ALA A 129 10.82 -4.04 -16.83
N ASN A 130 10.87 -3.96 -15.50
CA ASN A 130 11.75 -3.06 -14.75
C ASN A 130 13.04 -3.74 -14.24
N GLN A 131 13.32 -4.98 -14.65
CA GLN A 131 14.50 -5.75 -14.24
C GLN A 131 14.66 -5.89 -12.72
N VAL A 132 13.55 -6.00 -12.00
CA VAL A 132 13.50 -6.18 -10.55
C VAL A 132 13.24 -7.65 -10.21
N PRO A 133 14.13 -8.32 -9.46
CA PRO A 133 13.87 -9.70 -9.00
C PRO A 133 12.83 -9.70 -7.89
N LEU A 134 11.86 -10.62 -7.96
CA LEU A 134 10.88 -10.87 -6.89
C LEU A 134 11.34 -12.04 -6.01
N SER A 135 11.12 -11.90 -4.70
CA SER A 135 11.51 -12.89 -3.69
C SER A 135 10.31 -13.34 -2.86
N LEU A 136 10.04 -14.64 -2.85
CA LEU A 136 9.05 -15.23 -1.94
C LEU A 136 9.48 -15.14 -0.47
N SER A 137 10.78 -15.25 -0.18
CA SER A 137 11.26 -15.10 1.19
C SER A 137 11.05 -13.68 1.72
N ALA A 138 11.20 -12.66 0.89
CA ALA A 138 10.87 -11.28 1.25
C ALA A 138 9.35 -11.09 1.43
N TYR A 139 8.54 -11.74 0.59
CA TYR A 139 7.07 -11.66 0.67
C TYR A 139 6.52 -12.22 1.99
N PHE A 140 7.07 -13.32 2.48
CA PHE A 140 6.66 -13.96 3.74
C PHE A 140 7.52 -13.52 4.93
N GLY A 141 8.54 -12.70 4.70
CA GLY A 141 9.44 -12.18 5.73
C GLY A 141 8.84 -11.03 6.52
N SER A 142 9.45 -10.72 7.65
CA SER A 142 9.26 -9.45 8.34
C SER A 142 10.00 -8.36 7.57
N GLY A 143 9.46 -7.14 7.54
CA GLY A 143 10.14 -5.98 7.00
C GLY A 143 11.49 -5.68 7.70
N PRO A 144 12.25 -4.69 7.22
CA PRO A 144 13.51 -4.30 7.86
C PRO A 144 13.28 -3.86 9.31
N ALA A 145 14.24 -4.21 10.19
CA ALA A 145 14.22 -3.72 11.56
C ALA A 145 14.42 -2.19 11.54
N THR A 146 13.49 -1.45 12.09
CA THR A 146 13.54 0.01 12.12
C THR A 146 14.29 0.50 13.36
N LYS A 147 15.10 1.55 13.19
CA LYS A 147 15.83 2.21 14.27
C LYS A 147 15.14 3.52 14.67
N PRO A 148 15.23 3.94 15.93
CA PRO A 148 14.76 5.26 16.33
C PRO A 148 15.57 6.36 15.63
N PRO A 149 15.05 7.61 15.56
CA PRO A 149 15.81 8.73 15.05
C PRO A 149 17.06 8.99 15.90
N THR A 150 18.15 9.43 15.27
CA THR A 150 19.38 9.82 15.95
C THR A 150 19.27 11.19 16.60
N ALA A 151 18.39 12.05 16.11
CA ALA A 151 18.06 13.36 16.67
C ALA A 151 16.67 13.80 16.23
N THR A 152 16.05 14.69 16.99
CA THR A 152 14.87 15.46 16.60
C THR A 152 15.23 16.93 16.71
N GLU A 153 15.03 17.69 15.64
CA GLU A 153 15.36 19.11 15.56
C GLU A 153 14.10 19.93 15.28
N VAL A 154 14.12 21.20 15.73
CA VAL A 154 13.13 22.20 15.32
C VAL A 154 13.73 22.94 14.12
N TYR A 155 13.17 22.75 12.91
CA TYR A 155 13.68 23.38 11.72
C TYR A 155 13.07 24.77 11.47
N ALA A 156 11.91 25.03 12.06
CA ALA A 156 11.24 26.32 12.03
C ALA A 156 10.28 26.49 13.21
N THR A 157 9.98 27.75 13.56
CA THR A 157 8.80 28.09 14.38
C THR A 157 7.97 29.05 13.54
N VAL A 158 6.75 28.65 13.20
CA VAL A 158 5.87 29.38 12.28
C VAL A 158 4.50 29.51 12.93
N ASP A 159 3.96 30.73 13.00
CA ASP A 159 2.69 31.01 13.68
C ASP A 159 2.72 30.44 15.14
N ASP A 160 3.82 30.64 15.88
CA ASP A 160 4.10 30.11 17.23
C ASP A 160 4.10 28.57 17.35
N GLN A 161 4.03 27.86 16.23
CA GLN A 161 4.10 26.40 16.17
C GLN A 161 5.51 25.94 15.77
N PRO A 162 6.19 25.14 16.62
CA PRO A 162 7.46 24.53 16.24
C PRO A 162 7.23 23.38 15.25
N LEU A 163 7.89 23.45 14.10
CA LEU A 163 7.93 22.39 13.11
C LEU A 163 9.23 21.58 13.30
N ARG A 164 9.08 20.28 13.45
CA ARG A 164 10.18 19.37 13.77
C ARG A 164 10.51 18.46 12.61
N LEU A 165 11.73 17.94 12.65
CA LEU A 165 12.15 16.83 11.80
C LEU A 165 12.94 15.82 12.64
N ASP A 166 12.79 14.55 12.26
CA ASP A 166 13.60 13.45 12.79
C ASP A 166 14.74 13.16 11.84
N VAL A 167 15.96 13.09 12.38
CA VAL A 167 17.15 12.75 11.61
C VAL A 167 17.46 11.27 11.81
N ARG A 168 17.64 10.52 10.74
CA ARG A 168 18.16 9.14 10.77
C ARG A 168 19.39 9.04 9.88
N LYS A 169 20.47 8.53 10.46
CA LYS A 169 21.76 8.40 9.78
C LYS A 169 22.08 6.93 9.53
N PRO A 170 22.81 6.62 8.45
CA PRO A 170 23.45 5.32 8.27
C PRO A 170 24.38 5.01 9.43
N ASP A 171 24.62 3.73 9.74
CA ASP A 171 25.56 3.32 10.78
C ASP A 171 27.00 3.79 10.49
N LYS A 172 27.35 3.92 9.22
CA LYS A 172 28.63 4.42 8.74
C LYS A 172 28.39 5.51 7.71
N PRO A 173 28.10 6.75 8.14
CA PRO A 173 27.88 7.86 7.22
C PRO A 173 29.18 8.18 6.48
N ALA A 174 29.10 8.25 5.16
CA ALA A 174 30.21 8.75 4.34
C ALA A 174 30.20 10.28 4.35
N PRO A 175 31.36 10.96 4.32
CA PRO A 175 31.41 12.38 4.06
C PRO A 175 30.76 12.73 2.71
N GLY A 176 29.89 13.74 2.67
CA GLY A 176 29.14 14.10 1.48
C GLY A 176 28.03 13.08 1.14
N ALA A 177 27.50 12.37 2.14
CA ALA A 177 26.41 11.43 1.94
C ALA A 177 25.19 12.11 1.29
N PRO A 178 24.40 11.39 0.46
CA PRO A 178 23.16 11.91 -0.05
C PRO A 178 22.15 12.14 1.08
N ALA A 179 21.33 13.17 0.94
CA ALA A 179 20.26 13.48 1.87
C ALA A 179 18.88 13.21 1.27
N LEU A 180 17.95 12.82 2.11
CA LEU A 180 16.54 12.64 1.76
C LEU A 180 15.66 13.45 2.71
N VAL A 181 14.87 14.37 2.19
CA VAL A 181 13.76 14.98 2.92
C VAL A 181 12.51 14.14 2.67
N PHE A 182 11.97 13.53 3.73
CA PHE A 182 10.81 12.64 3.65
C PHE A 182 9.56 13.35 4.17
N VAL A 183 8.50 13.39 3.36
CA VAL A 183 7.27 14.14 3.63
C VAL A 183 6.10 13.18 3.79
N HIS A 184 5.51 13.14 4.99
CA HIS A 184 4.42 12.25 5.31
C HIS A 184 3.13 12.56 4.53
N GLY A 185 2.23 11.55 4.40
CA GLY A 185 0.90 11.70 3.84
C GLY A 185 -0.16 12.11 4.86
N GLY A 186 -1.44 11.93 4.51
CA GLY A 186 -2.56 12.17 5.44
C GLY A 186 -3.53 13.25 4.97
N SER A 187 -3.79 13.34 3.68
CA SER A 187 -4.75 14.28 3.08
C SER A 187 -4.55 15.73 3.53
N TRP A 188 -3.30 16.12 3.75
CA TRP A 188 -2.88 17.46 4.26
C TRP A 188 -3.42 17.82 5.66
N MET A 189 -4.24 16.98 6.28
CA MET A 189 -4.94 17.21 7.55
C MET A 189 -4.41 16.37 8.71
N HIS A 190 -3.77 15.26 8.41
CA HIS A 190 -3.34 14.24 9.37
C HIS A 190 -1.93 13.77 9.08
N GLY A 191 -1.41 12.92 9.94
CA GLY A 191 -0.09 12.32 9.78
C GLY A 191 0.98 13.01 10.62
N GLY A 192 2.21 12.60 10.41
CA GLY A 192 3.36 13.10 11.14
C GLY A 192 4.60 12.27 10.85
N ARG A 193 5.69 12.62 11.48
CA ARG A 193 6.96 11.89 11.41
C ARG A 193 6.77 10.43 11.76
N ASN A 194 7.60 9.58 11.22
CA ASN A 194 7.59 8.12 11.42
C ASN A 194 6.34 7.41 10.87
N GLN A 195 5.68 7.99 9.89
CA GLN A 195 4.49 7.36 9.27
C GLN A 195 4.84 6.10 8.46
N ALA A 196 6.04 6.03 7.87
CA ALA A 196 6.50 4.90 7.09
C ALA A 196 7.91 4.45 7.54
N PRO A 197 8.06 3.91 8.76
CA PRO A 197 9.37 3.66 9.35
C PRO A 197 10.20 2.64 8.56
N GLU A 198 9.59 1.63 7.96
CA GLU A 198 10.30 0.66 7.12
C GLU A 198 10.83 1.31 5.83
N GLN A 199 10.05 2.17 5.18
CA GLN A 199 10.49 2.88 3.98
C GLN A 199 11.61 3.86 4.28
N ILE A 200 11.54 4.56 5.41
CA ILE A 200 12.59 5.46 5.89
C ILE A 200 13.87 4.66 6.17
N GLN A 201 13.77 3.54 6.89
CA GLN A 201 14.90 2.66 7.17
C GLN A 201 15.53 2.12 5.87
N TRP A 202 14.72 1.79 4.88
CA TRP A 202 15.19 1.34 3.57
C TRP A 202 16.14 2.36 2.91
N PHE A 203 15.85 3.67 3.01
CA PHE A 203 16.75 4.73 2.52
C PHE A 203 18.02 4.84 3.38
N VAL A 204 17.89 4.76 4.70
CA VAL A 204 19.04 4.80 5.63
C VAL A 204 20.02 3.67 5.35
N ASP A 205 19.51 2.44 5.12
CA ASP A 205 20.33 1.27 4.80
C ASP A 205 21.09 1.41 3.47
N ARG A 206 20.64 2.35 2.61
CA ARG A 206 21.28 2.70 1.33
C ARG A 206 22.20 3.91 1.40
N GLY A 207 22.51 4.35 2.61
CA GLY A 207 23.47 5.42 2.84
C GLY A 207 22.92 6.83 2.85
N TYR A 208 21.59 7.01 2.79
CA TYR A 208 20.97 8.33 2.89
C TYR A 208 20.88 8.79 4.34
N THR A 209 21.23 10.04 4.62
CA THR A 209 20.76 10.73 5.82
C THR A 209 19.34 11.19 5.56
N VAL A 210 18.37 10.66 6.31
CA VAL A 210 16.95 10.94 6.12
C VAL A 210 16.48 11.97 7.15
N PHE A 211 15.81 13.02 6.65
CA PHE A 211 15.14 14.06 7.41
C PHE A 211 13.63 13.90 7.23
N ASP A 212 12.99 13.28 8.19
CA ASP A 212 11.54 12.98 8.20
C ASP A 212 10.82 14.15 8.86
N ILE A 213 10.11 14.97 8.08
CA ILE A 213 9.65 16.29 8.48
C ILE A 213 8.18 16.32 8.90
N GLU A 214 7.84 17.27 9.79
CA GLU A 214 6.48 17.78 9.97
C GLU A 214 6.24 18.95 9.01
N TYR A 215 4.98 19.22 8.72
CA TYR A 215 4.49 20.46 8.12
C TYR A 215 3.17 20.84 8.78
N ARG A 216 2.74 22.12 8.70
CA ARG A 216 1.45 22.54 9.31
C ARG A 216 0.30 21.77 8.72
N LEU A 217 -0.55 21.20 9.59
CA LEU A 217 -1.73 20.46 9.20
C LEU A 217 -2.96 21.39 9.20
N SER A 218 -3.85 21.14 8.23
CA SER A 218 -5.14 21.84 8.19
C SER A 218 -6.01 21.42 9.39
N PRO A 219 -6.83 22.31 10.04
CA PRO A 219 -8.23 22.33 9.65
C PRO A 219 -8.69 23.62 8.94
N SER A 220 -7.83 24.53 8.63
CA SER A 220 -8.18 25.73 7.82
C SER A 220 -7.40 25.72 6.51
N PRO A 221 -7.85 26.40 5.45
CA PRO A 221 -7.15 26.41 4.17
C PRO A 221 -5.70 26.84 4.31
N LEU A 222 -4.77 25.88 4.33
CA LEU A 222 -3.33 26.05 4.51
C LEU A 222 -2.52 25.63 3.27
N TRP A 223 -3.17 25.40 2.15
CA TRP A 223 -2.54 24.85 0.95
C TRP A 223 -1.28 25.61 0.46
N ILE A 224 -1.21 26.93 0.65
CA ILE A 224 0.00 27.72 0.37
C ILE A 224 1.08 27.43 1.40
N LYS A 225 0.73 27.42 2.69
CA LYS A 225 1.66 27.33 3.81
C LYS A 225 2.37 25.99 3.89
N GLN A 226 1.71 24.90 3.54
CA GLN A 226 2.30 23.54 3.64
C GLN A 226 3.44 23.31 2.67
N THR A 227 3.30 23.74 1.40
CA THR A 227 4.41 23.68 0.44
C THR A 227 5.59 24.57 0.88
N SER A 228 5.28 25.75 1.47
CA SER A 228 6.29 26.66 2.03
C SER A 228 7.06 26.03 3.21
N ASP A 229 6.37 25.20 4.03
CA ASP A 229 7.03 24.47 5.13
C ASP A 229 8.01 23.39 4.59
N VAL A 230 7.61 22.66 3.54
CA VAL A 230 8.50 21.69 2.88
C VAL A 230 9.73 22.39 2.27
N LYS A 231 9.55 23.54 1.61
CA LYS A 231 10.68 24.34 1.09
C LYS A 231 11.56 24.88 2.21
N CYS A 232 10.99 25.30 3.34
CA CYS A 232 11.76 25.70 4.52
C CYS A 232 12.62 24.53 5.04
N ALA A 233 12.05 23.32 5.16
CA ALA A 233 12.78 22.14 5.59
C ALA A 233 13.93 21.77 4.64
N ILE A 234 13.72 21.82 3.32
CA ILE A 234 14.77 21.57 2.31
C ILE A 234 15.89 22.60 2.46
N GLY A 235 15.58 23.89 2.57
CA GLY A 235 16.57 24.95 2.77
C GLY A 235 17.31 24.83 4.10
N TRP A 236 16.61 24.44 5.18
CA TRP A 236 17.22 24.17 6.48
C TRP A 236 18.22 23.01 6.41
N VAL A 237 17.85 21.90 5.74
CA VAL A 237 18.75 20.74 5.53
C VAL A 237 20.00 21.16 4.78
N ALA A 238 19.86 21.95 3.70
CA ALA A 238 21.00 22.47 2.95
C ALA A 238 21.92 23.37 3.79
N GLN A 239 21.36 24.25 4.62
CA GLN A 239 22.14 25.12 5.52
C GLN A 239 22.89 24.36 6.62
N HIS A 240 22.42 23.17 6.98
CA HIS A 240 23.04 22.34 8.02
C HIS A 240 23.85 21.16 7.45
N ALA A 241 24.22 21.22 6.17
CA ALA A 241 24.90 20.13 5.46
C ALA A 241 26.18 19.67 6.19
N ASP A 242 27.00 20.59 6.64
CA ASP A 242 28.24 20.28 7.37
C ASP A 242 27.98 19.53 8.68
N ARG A 243 26.97 19.95 9.44
CA ARG A 243 26.59 19.30 10.71
C ARG A 243 26.19 17.83 10.53
N TYR A 244 25.61 17.50 9.39
CA TYR A 244 25.14 16.16 9.08
C TYR A 244 26.07 15.39 8.14
N ALA A 245 27.15 15.99 7.69
CA ALA A 245 28.12 15.46 6.74
C ALA A 245 27.47 15.03 5.40
N ILE A 246 26.47 15.79 4.93
CA ILE A 246 25.76 15.56 3.67
C ILE A 246 26.24 16.51 2.58
N ASP A 247 26.03 16.12 1.31
CA ASP A 247 26.21 17.03 0.18
C ASP A 247 24.93 17.87 -0.03
N PRO A 248 24.99 19.22 0.14
CA PRO A 248 23.82 20.07 -0.07
C PRO A 248 23.31 20.05 -1.51
N ASN A 249 24.15 19.71 -2.49
CA ASN A 249 23.73 19.59 -3.90
C ASN A 249 23.10 18.22 -4.21
N ASN A 250 23.07 17.30 -3.25
CA ASN A 250 22.52 15.96 -3.40
C ASN A 250 21.38 15.69 -2.41
N ILE A 251 20.42 16.60 -2.38
CA ILE A 251 19.19 16.48 -1.59
C ILE A 251 18.07 15.97 -2.48
N THR A 252 17.52 14.82 -2.16
CA THR A 252 16.31 14.27 -2.77
C THR A 252 15.11 14.58 -1.87
N VAL A 253 13.97 14.91 -2.45
CA VAL A 253 12.69 14.98 -1.71
C VAL A 253 11.81 13.82 -2.10
N ALA A 254 11.24 13.13 -1.11
CA ALA A 254 10.29 12.05 -1.30
C ALA A 254 9.06 12.23 -0.42
N GLY A 255 7.89 11.87 -0.91
CA GLY A 255 6.69 11.98 -0.11
C GLY A 255 5.66 10.92 -0.43
N LEU A 256 4.73 10.74 0.52
CA LEU A 256 3.60 9.82 0.43
C LEU A 256 2.30 10.60 0.23
N SER A 257 1.46 10.24 -0.75
CA SER A 257 0.11 10.81 -0.90
C SER A 257 0.14 12.37 -0.93
N ALA A 258 -0.53 13.03 -0.01
CA ALA A 258 -0.46 14.49 0.17
C ALA A 258 0.99 15.00 0.29
N GLY A 259 1.87 14.29 1.00
CA GLY A 259 3.28 14.63 1.09
C GLY A 259 4.02 14.51 -0.24
N ALA A 260 3.63 13.60 -1.11
CA ALA A 260 4.17 13.50 -2.47
C ALA A 260 3.73 14.68 -3.34
N ASN A 261 2.49 15.12 -3.21
CA ASN A 261 2.01 16.36 -3.83
C ASN A 261 2.84 17.56 -3.38
N LEU A 262 3.04 17.72 -2.06
CA LEU A 262 3.87 18.81 -1.50
C LEU A 262 5.33 18.72 -1.96
N SER A 263 5.89 17.53 -2.08
CA SER A 263 7.24 17.27 -2.59
C SER A 263 7.39 17.70 -4.04
N LEU A 264 6.44 17.33 -4.89
CA LEU A 264 6.38 17.75 -6.30
C LEU A 264 6.25 19.28 -6.42
N LEU A 265 5.34 19.89 -5.65
CA LEU A 265 5.17 21.36 -5.63
C LEU A 265 6.44 22.06 -5.16
N ALA A 266 7.07 21.61 -4.06
CA ALA A 266 8.30 22.20 -3.55
C ALA A 266 9.42 22.14 -4.60
N ALA A 267 9.57 21.02 -5.31
CA ALA A 267 10.58 20.84 -6.35
C ALA A 267 10.29 21.64 -7.63
N TYR A 268 9.03 21.65 -8.07
CA TYR A 268 8.65 22.21 -9.38
C TYR A 268 8.49 23.73 -9.37
N THR A 269 8.31 24.33 -8.19
CA THR A 269 8.12 25.78 -8.04
C THR A 269 9.36 26.54 -7.60
N VAL A 270 10.54 25.90 -7.56
CA VAL A 270 11.81 26.56 -7.31
C VAL A 270 12.06 27.65 -8.37
N GLY A 271 12.42 28.87 -7.92
CA GLY A 271 12.70 30.01 -8.78
C GLY A 271 11.47 30.66 -9.41
N THR A 272 10.26 30.26 -9.07
CA THR A 272 9.01 30.84 -9.63
C THR A 272 8.41 31.95 -8.76
N GLY A 273 8.92 32.15 -7.54
CA GLY A 273 8.32 33.03 -6.53
C GLY A 273 7.03 32.49 -5.91
N LYS A 274 6.60 31.27 -6.29
CA LYS A 274 5.47 30.60 -5.67
C LYS A 274 5.89 29.82 -4.44
N PHE A 275 5.09 29.84 -3.40
CA PHE A 275 5.34 29.14 -2.15
C PHE A 275 6.75 29.43 -1.59
N PRO A 276 7.09 30.70 -1.25
CA PRO A 276 8.39 30.98 -0.64
C PRO A 276 8.56 30.18 0.66
N PRO A 277 9.79 29.81 1.04
CA PRO A 277 10.02 29.11 2.31
C PRO A 277 9.36 29.82 3.48
N SER A 278 8.74 29.09 4.40
CA SER A 278 8.04 29.67 5.57
C SER A 278 8.99 30.15 6.68
N CYS A 279 10.29 29.99 6.52
CA CYS A 279 11.34 30.41 7.43
C CYS A 279 12.46 31.15 6.69
N GLN A 280 13.43 31.69 7.44
CA GLN A 280 14.53 32.47 6.88
C GLN A 280 15.65 31.59 6.30
N VAL A 281 15.34 30.90 5.20
CA VAL A 281 16.29 30.12 4.41
C VAL A 281 16.19 30.52 2.94
N ALA A 282 17.26 30.33 2.18
CA ALA A 282 17.18 30.43 0.74
C ALA A 282 16.38 29.27 0.16
N GLU A 283 15.62 29.51 -0.91
CA GLU A 283 15.01 28.46 -1.69
C GLU A 283 16.11 27.57 -2.28
N HIS A 284 16.00 26.26 -2.09
CA HIS A 284 17.05 25.32 -2.50
C HIS A 284 16.51 24.31 -3.52
N PRO A 285 17.19 24.11 -4.68
CA PRO A 285 16.81 23.08 -5.63
C PRO A 285 17.08 21.68 -5.07
N VAL A 286 16.31 20.69 -5.52
CA VAL A 286 16.55 19.29 -5.17
C VAL A 286 17.15 18.53 -6.34
N ARG A 287 17.93 17.50 -6.03
CA ARG A 287 18.59 16.65 -7.02
C ARG A 287 17.60 15.75 -7.76
N ALA A 288 16.58 15.25 -7.05
CA ALA A 288 15.52 14.40 -7.58
C ALA A 288 14.26 14.51 -6.73
N VAL A 289 13.11 14.13 -7.27
CA VAL A 289 11.85 14.03 -6.53
C VAL A 289 11.22 12.64 -6.71
N ILE A 290 10.71 12.07 -5.62
CA ILE A 290 10.05 10.76 -5.58
C ILE A 290 8.63 10.93 -5.07
N SER A 291 7.67 10.53 -5.88
CA SER A 291 6.24 10.56 -5.58
C SER A 291 5.71 9.15 -5.36
N PHE A 292 5.34 8.83 -4.13
CA PHE A 292 4.56 7.64 -3.84
C PHE A 292 3.07 8.01 -3.87
N TYR A 293 2.36 7.54 -4.87
CA TYR A 293 0.90 7.72 -5.07
C TYR A 293 0.42 9.16 -4.81
N GLY A 294 1.17 10.15 -5.31
CA GLY A 294 0.89 11.56 -5.08
C GLY A 294 -0.13 12.15 -6.04
N PRO A 295 -1.05 13.01 -5.54
CA PRO A 295 -1.90 13.83 -6.38
C PRO A 295 -1.09 14.79 -7.27
N THR A 296 -1.44 14.87 -8.54
CA THR A 296 -0.77 15.73 -9.54
C THR A 296 -1.70 16.79 -10.12
N ASP A 297 -3.00 16.50 -10.13
CA ASP A 297 -4.12 17.41 -10.43
C ASP A 297 -5.14 17.29 -9.29
N THR A 298 -5.11 18.24 -8.36
CA THR A 298 -5.96 18.19 -7.17
C THR A 298 -7.43 18.45 -7.48
N GLY A 299 -7.72 19.23 -8.53
CA GLY A 299 -9.10 19.46 -8.98
C GLY A 299 -9.73 18.18 -9.52
N ARG A 300 -9.01 17.46 -10.36
CA ARG A 300 -9.46 16.19 -10.92
C ARG A 300 -9.49 15.09 -9.85
N LEU A 301 -8.57 15.10 -8.90
CA LEU A 301 -8.56 14.17 -7.78
C LEU A 301 -9.91 14.13 -7.04
N MET A 302 -10.48 15.31 -6.74
CA MET A 302 -11.74 15.38 -5.98
C MET A 302 -12.93 14.79 -6.75
N VAL A 303 -12.85 14.81 -8.08
CA VAL A 303 -13.91 14.25 -8.96
C VAL A 303 -13.71 12.74 -9.18
N ASP A 304 -12.47 12.32 -9.39
CA ASP A 304 -12.14 10.96 -9.84
C ASP A 304 -11.88 9.98 -8.66
N SER A 305 -11.75 10.48 -7.41
CA SER A 305 -11.50 9.62 -6.26
C SER A 305 -12.59 8.59 -6.04
N GLY A 306 -12.19 7.32 -5.94
CA GLY A 306 -13.06 6.21 -5.57
C GLY A 306 -13.45 6.18 -4.08
N MET A 307 -13.03 7.17 -3.30
CA MET A 307 -13.33 7.31 -1.86
C MET A 307 -13.96 8.66 -1.51
N PRO A 308 -15.25 8.86 -1.74
CA PRO A 308 -15.96 10.11 -1.41
C PRO A 308 -15.85 10.51 0.07
N SER A 309 -15.68 9.52 0.97
CA SER A 309 -15.45 9.76 2.41
C SER A 309 -14.12 10.46 2.72
N VAL A 310 -13.17 10.46 1.80
CA VAL A 310 -11.90 11.20 1.91
C VAL A 310 -11.98 12.51 1.13
N ALA A 311 -12.52 12.49 -0.09
CA ALA A 311 -12.57 13.67 -0.97
C ALA A 311 -13.39 14.82 -0.36
N GLY A 312 -14.61 14.59 0.07
CA GLY A 312 -15.51 15.64 0.57
C GLY A 312 -14.96 16.42 1.78
N PRO A 313 -14.48 15.77 2.86
CA PRO A 313 -13.83 16.48 3.96
C PRO A 313 -12.59 17.27 3.52
N THR A 314 -11.80 16.72 2.56
CA THR A 314 -10.59 17.38 2.05
C THR A 314 -10.92 18.65 1.26
N GLU A 315 -11.96 18.64 0.45
CA GLU A 315 -12.42 19.83 -0.30
C GLU A 315 -12.62 21.05 0.62
N SER A 316 -13.38 20.87 1.69
CA SER A 316 -13.69 21.96 2.61
C SER A 316 -12.50 22.36 3.47
N ALA A 317 -11.79 21.39 4.04
CA ALA A 317 -10.75 21.67 5.05
C ALA A 317 -9.44 22.17 4.42
N VAL A 318 -9.07 21.69 3.23
CA VAL A 318 -7.78 22.01 2.60
C VAL A 318 -7.94 23.12 1.56
N PHE A 319 -8.93 23.02 0.68
CA PHE A 319 -9.07 23.92 -0.47
C PHE A 319 -10.11 25.01 -0.26
N GLY A 320 -10.89 24.94 0.82
CA GLY A 320 -11.93 25.93 1.15
C GLY A 320 -13.25 25.76 0.39
N GLY A 321 -13.42 24.64 -0.32
CA GLY A 321 -14.62 24.29 -1.09
C GLY A 321 -14.34 23.41 -2.28
N ALA A 322 -15.39 23.01 -2.99
CA ALA A 322 -15.30 22.20 -4.20
C ALA A 322 -14.52 22.90 -5.35
N PRO A 323 -13.98 22.15 -6.33
CA PRO A 323 -13.20 22.73 -7.42
C PRO A 323 -13.86 23.88 -8.17
N ALA A 324 -15.17 23.84 -8.35
CA ALA A 324 -15.92 24.91 -9.00
C ALA A 324 -16.00 26.19 -8.16
N ALA A 325 -15.94 26.07 -6.83
CA ALA A 325 -16.03 27.22 -5.90
C ALA A 325 -14.66 27.89 -5.68
N THR A 326 -13.57 27.13 -5.67
CA THR A 326 -12.21 27.61 -5.37
C THR A 326 -11.19 27.17 -6.43
N PRO A 327 -11.40 27.40 -7.73
CA PRO A 327 -10.57 26.85 -8.81
C PRO A 327 -9.10 27.26 -8.69
N GLN A 328 -8.80 28.44 -8.17
CA GLN A 328 -7.43 28.93 -8.01
C GLN A 328 -6.63 28.12 -6.97
N ALA A 329 -7.28 27.65 -5.91
CA ALA A 329 -6.65 26.80 -4.91
C ALA A 329 -6.21 25.45 -5.55
N TYR A 330 -7.08 24.86 -6.33
CA TYR A 330 -6.79 23.61 -7.03
C TYR A 330 -5.72 23.76 -8.12
N LEU A 331 -5.77 24.80 -8.94
CA LEU A 331 -4.72 25.07 -9.92
C LEU A 331 -3.36 25.30 -9.25
N ALA A 332 -3.32 26.05 -8.15
CA ALA A 332 -2.09 26.34 -7.44
C ALA A 332 -1.49 25.10 -6.74
N THR A 333 -2.31 24.15 -6.31
CA THR A 333 -1.87 22.93 -5.62
C THR A 333 -1.70 21.73 -6.57
N SER A 334 -1.87 21.92 -7.86
CA SER A 334 -1.66 20.89 -8.88
C SER A 334 -0.25 20.95 -9.45
N PRO A 335 0.65 20.00 -9.16
CA PRO A 335 2.00 19.93 -9.76
C PRO A 335 2.01 20.01 -11.29
N LEU A 336 0.98 19.46 -11.95
CA LEU A 336 0.80 19.56 -13.42
C LEU A 336 0.85 21.01 -13.94
N THR A 337 0.41 21.98 -13.15
CA THR A 337 0.43 23.42 -13.50
C THR A 337 1.85 23.95 -13.69
N TYR A 338 2.82 23.34 -13.03
CA TYR A 338 4.20 23.83 -12.97
C TYR A 338 5.18 23.02 -13.83
N VAL A 339 4.67 22.06 -14.63
CA VAL A 339 5.54 21.26 -15.49
C VAL A 339 6.15 22.14 -16.60
N ARG A 340 7.49 22.14 -16.66
CA ARG A 340 8.31 22.90 -17.59
C ARG A 340 9.64 22.19 -17.84
N PRO A 341 10.41 22.52 -18.88
CA PRO A 341 11.77 22.04 -19.07
C PRO A 341 12.68 22.37 -17.86
N GLY A 342 13.66 21.52 -17.60
CA GLY A 342 14.68 21.74 -16.57
C GLY A 342 14.22 21.43 -15.15
N LEU A 343 13.08 20.77 -14.95
CA LEU A 343 12.69 20.21 -13.66
C LEU A 343 13.60 19.04 -13.26
N PRO A 344 13.75 18.76 -11.95
CA PRO A 344 14.56 17.64 -11.49
C PRO A 344 14.00 16.30 -11.97
N PRO A 345 14.85 15.27 -12.11
CA PRO A 345 14.41 13.91 -12.37
C PRO A 345 13.32 13.48 -11.41
N THR A 346 12.25 12.89 -11.95
CA THR A 346 11.04 12.56 -11.20
C THR A 346 10.74 11.06 -11.27
N LEU A 347 10.58 10.41 -10.12
CA LEU A 347 10.07 9.05 -10.02
C LEU A 347 8.63 9.06 -9.50
N GLN A 348 7.73 8.38 -10.19
CA GLN A 348 6.36 8.14 -9.76
C GLN A 348 6.11 6.64 -9.54
N LEU A 349 5.65 6.29 -8.36
CA LEU A 349 5.30 4.93 -7.96
C LEU A 349 3.83 4.91 -7.56
N GLN A 350 2.97 4.36 -8.41
CA GLN A 350 1.52 4.48 -8.30
C GLN A 350 0.82 3.13 -8.32
N GLY A 351 -0.10 2.90 -7.39
CA GLY A 351 -0.98 1.73 -7.42
C GLY A 351 -1.97 1.80 -8.58
N ALA A 352 -2.10 0.72 -9.35
CA ALA A 352 -3.05 0.66 -10.45
C ALA A 352 -4.51 0.52 -9.97
N SER A 353 -4.71 0.02 -8.73
CA SER A 353 -6.01 -0.10 -8.08
C SER A 353 -6.20 0.91 -6.94
N ASP A 354 -5.48 2.02 -6.97
CA ASP A 354 -5.55 3.06 -5.95
C ASP A 354 -6.90 3.79 -6.02
N HIS A 355 -7.72 3.64 -4.97
CA HIS A 355 -9.04 4.27 -4.87
C HIS A 355 -9.00 5.67 -4.27
N VAL A 356 -7.92 6.04 -3.57
CA VAL A 356 -7.77 7.38 -2.97
C VAL A 356 -7.23 8.35 -4.02
N VAL A 357 -6.12 7.97 -4.67
CA VAL A 357 -5.47 8.74 -5.73
C VAL A 357 -5.43 7.88 -7.00
N PRO A 358 -6.44 7.99 -7.87
CA PRO A 358 -6.53 7.18 -9.09
C PRO A 358 -5.27 7.29 -9.95
N HIS A 359 -4.85 6.17 -10.55
CA HIS A 359 -3.60 6.09 -11.34
C HIS A 359 -3.54 7.06 -12.53
N GLY A 360 -4.69 7.58 -12.99
CA GLY A 360 -4.74 8.66 -13.97
C GLY A 360 -3.99 9.92 -13.57
N GLN A 361 -3.79 10.14 -12.27
CA GLN A 361 -2.96 11.23 -11.75
C GLN A 361 -1.49 11.06 -12.17
N ALA A 362 -0.92 9.88 -11.98
CA ALA A 362 0.45 9.58 -12.38
C ALA A 362 0.62 9.58 -13.90
N THR A 363 -0.34 9.03 -14.64
CA THR A 363 -0.32 9.01 -16.12
C THR A 363 -0.33 10.42 -16.71
N ALA A 364 -1.17 11.32 -16.17
CA ALA A 364 -1.23 12.70 -16.64
C ALA A 364 0.09 13.45 -16.41
N LEU A 365 0.77 13.22 -15.29
CA LEU A 365 2.08 13.83 -15.03
C LEU A 365 3.17 13.22 -15.93
N ASP A 366 3.15 11.91 -16.16
CA ASP A 366 4.06 11.21 -17.07
C ASP A 366 4.03 11.80 -18.50
N GLU A 367 2.82 11.94 -19.04
CA GLU A 367 2.59 12.55 -20.37
C GLU A 367 3.13 13.98 -20.44
N ARG A 368 2.91 14.78 -19.40
CA ARG A 368 3.38 16.18 -19.35
C ARG A 368 4.90 16.28 -19.24
N LEU A 369 5.53 15.43 -18.41
CA LEU A 369 7.00 15.39 -18.26
C LEU A 369 7.65 14.92 -19.56
N THR A 370 7.08 13.91 -20.23
CA THR A 370 7.51 13.45 -21.56
C THR A 370 7.47 14.60 -22.57
N ALA A 371 6.37 15.34 -22.63
CA ALA A 371 6.16 16.41 -23.60
C ALA A 371 7.19 17.55 -23.49
N VAL A 372 7.77 17.76 -22.29
CA VAL A 372 8.76 18.81 -22.04
C VAL A 372 10.18 18.28 -21.85
N GLY A 373 10.41 16.98 -22.04
CA GLY A 373 11.72 16.34 -22.00
C GLY A 373 12.37 16.30 -20.60
N VAL A 374 11.59 16.28 -19.52
CA VAL A 374 12.12 16.11 -18.16
C VAL A 374 12.43 14.62 -17.93
N PRO A 375 13.61 14.25 -17.42
CA PRO A 375 13.93 12.89 -17.04
C PRO A 375 12.93 12.39 -15.99
N HIS A 376 12.23 11.31 -16.27
CA HIS A 376 11.25 10.73 -15.32
C HIS A 376 11.08 9.23 -15.54
N HIS A 377 10.52 8.57 -14.55
CA HIS A 377 10.08 7.19 -14.65
C HIS A 377 8.78 7.00 -13.87
N THR A 378 7.78 6.40 -14.49
CA THR A 378 6.48 6.13 -13.88
C THR A 378 6.21 4.64 -13.88
N VAL A 379 5.95 4.08 -12.71
CA VAL A 379 5.61 2.67 -12.56
C VAL A 379 4.20 2.52 -12.00
N LEU A 380 3.32 1.91 -12.78
CA LEU A 380 2.00 1.48 -12.33
C LEU A 380 2.12 0.07 -11.76
N LEU A 381 1.83 -0.06 -10.47
CA LEU A 381 1.94 -1.29 -9.70
C LEU A 381 0.61 -2.05 -9.75
N PRO A 382 0.54 -3.22 -10.41
CA PRO A 382 -0.70 -3.92 -10.63
C PRO A 382 -1.32 -4.37 -9.29
N TYR A 383 -2.64 -4.23 -9.19
CA TYR A 383 -3.42 -4.59 -7.98
C TYR A 383 -2.94 -3.92 -6.70
N ALA A 384 -2.06 -2.92 -6.77
CA ALA A 384 -1.66 -2.15 -5.61
C ALA A 384 -2.70 -1.09 -5.28
N GLU A 385 -3.04 -1.00 -3.99
CA GLU A 385 -3.93 0.01 -3.43
C GLU A 385 -3.11 1.21 -2.92
N HIS A 386 -3.77 2.30 -2.55
CA HIS A 386 -3.13 3.42 -1.85
C HIS A 386 -2.40 2.94 -0.59
N ALA A 387 -1.23 3.49 -0.28
CA ALA A 387 -0.39 3.08 0.83
C ALA A 387 0.12 1.61 0.76
N TYR A 388 0.27 1.04 -0.43
CA TYR A 388 0.78 -0.32 -0.66
C TYR A 388 2.15 -0.60 -0.01
N ASN A 389 2.93 0.43 0.26
CA ASN A 389 4.27 0.34 0.85
C ASN A 389 4.27 0.25 2.40
N LEU A 390 3.12 0.01 3.02
CA LEU A 390 3.04 -0.38 4.44
C LEU A 390 3.71 -1.74 4.70
N HIS A 391 3.85 -2.58 3.67
CA HIS A 391 4.59 -3.83 3.71
C HIS A 391 5.55 -3.93 2.53
N LEU A 392 6.83 -3.64 2.79
CA LEU A 392 7.86 -3.60 1.74
C LEU A 392 8.12 -4.97 1.09
N GLY A 393 7.79 -6.06 1.76
CA GLY A 393 7.87 -7.42 1.22
C GLY A 393 6.75 -7.77 0.23
N SER A 394 5.65 -7.02 0.18
CA SER A 394 4.59 -7.22 -0.82
C SER A 394 5.12 -7.10 -2.25
N TRP A 395 4.41 -7.65 -3.24
CA TRP A 395 4.84 -7.53 -4.64
C TRP A 395 5.03 -6.07 -5.09
N PRO A 396 4.08 -5.14 -4.85
CA PRO A 396 4.28 -3.75 -5.18
C PRO A 396 5.43 -3.11 -4.37
N GLY A 397 5.62 -3.49 -3.11
CA GLY A 397 6.72 -3.01 -2.28
C GLY A 397 8.09 -3.42 -2.83
N GLN A 398 8.25 -4.68 -3.25
CA GLN A 398 9.50 -5.17 -3.85
C GLN A 398 9.80 -4.47 -5.19
N ILE A 399 8.80 -4.32 -6.06
CA ILE A 399 8.96 -3.62 -7.35
C ILE A 399 9.36 -2.17 -7.10
N SER A 400 8.63 -1.47 -6.24
CA SER A 400 8.95 -0.07 -5.88
C SER A 400 10.37 0.08 -5.39
N ASN A 401 10.81 -0.76 -4.47
CA ASN A 401 12.15 -0.66 -3.89
C ASN A 401 13.25 -0.99 -4.91
N GLY A 402 13.02 -1.91 -5.84
CA GLY A 402 13.95 -2.20 -6.92
C GLY A 402 14.09 -1.04 -7.90
N VAL A 403 12.97 -0.45 -8.30
CA VAL A 403 12.95 0.74 -9.17
C VAL A 403 13.54 1.97 -8.48
N LEU A 404 13.25 2.17 -7.20
CA LEU A 404 13.88 3.22 -6.38
C LEU A 404 15.39 3.10 -6.39
N ASP A 405 15.94 1.90 -6.19
CA ASP A 405 17.38 1.68 -6.16
C ASP A 405 18.05 2.03 -7.50
N GLN A 406 17.42 1.64 -8.61
CA GLN A 406 17.87 1.99 -9.96
C GLN A 406 17.82 3.50 -10.20
N PHE A 407 16.70 4.16 -9.86
CA PHE A 407 16.51 5.59 -10.05
C PHE A 407 17.51 6.40 -9.21
N LEU A 408 17.68 6.06 -7.95
CA LEU A 408 18.62 6.72 -7.06
C LEU A 408 20.08 6.52 -7.52
N THR A 409 20.41 5.32 -8.01
CA THR A 409 21.74 5.04 -8.56
C THR A 409 22.04 5.91 -9.80
N ALA A 410 21.05 6.11 -10.65
CA ALA A 410 21.20 6.91 -11.86
C ALA A 410 21.30 8.42 -11.61
N HIS A 411 20.69 8.94 -10.54
CA HIS A 411 20.52 10.37 -10.36
C HIS A 411 21.16 10.97 -9.11
N THR A 412 21.48 10.15 -8.09
CA THR A 412 21.92 10.66 -6.77
C THR A 412 23.16 9.95 -6.21
N ARG A 413 23.72 8.98 -6.93
CA ARG A 413 24.95 8.26 -6.55
C ARG A 413 26.05 8.40 -7.57
#